data_0f024c48e96bb425b35074dd2602bd99
#
_entry.id   0f024c48e96bb425b35074dd2602bd99
#
_cell.length_a   1.000
_cell.length_b   1.000
_cell.length_c   1.000
_cell.angle_alpha   90.00
_cell.angle_beta   90.00
_cell.angle_gamma   90.00
#
_symmetry.space_group_name_H-M   'P 1'
#
loop_
_entity.id
_entity.type
_entity.pdbx_description
1 polymer ?
#
loop_
_entity_poly.entity_id
_entity_poly.type
_entity_poly.pdbx_seq_one_letter_code
_entity_poly.pdbx_strand_id
1 'polypeptide(L)'
;LESFLSHPVIAVVILLGALVFFHELGHFVAGRACSIAVEVFSIGFGATIFKFRRGLTEYRLSAIPLGGYVKFYGSTPSEPVPAGVEGKEFFRANYWRRMLTIAAGPAANFLLAAIAFAVLGGAGIPHPPAVIGDVLPGGAAEQAGVFPGDKLVAIDSIPVTRWREIEATVSKSAGRHMSWDIERTGKRIKVLLKPANVEVENVLGRKVQIGRAGVSLGIVPSRVGILSRDSWANLAGLRTGDEIRAVSCAGGAPRSTPGFGVLAVTMWELSQSCRGVIELTIVRDGKELKISASSSPGSRDVKVPSDDGLQGVVPFGTIRHLMLNLGIDDGQLIVWPDSSEKIPVSPPFHVGDRIVKFDGKSFDGIFGLRDLVIDNQKPEVSVTVVRDFQEINLNVRLKAFDSQQAKGRVTVYALPAFFLAQPGEPAPVIEKYGNPLSALRYGFEETGRQMVMITGALFHLVSGEIPVKALGGPIMIAKVAGDSAKLGWQAFLTSLAMISVNLGLVNLFPIPVLDGGQMILFSVEGILRRPLSERAMEAFHKLGFICVMALVLLATYNDLSRFWKSMLTSILGGQ
;
A
#
# COMPACT_ATOMS: atom_id res chain seq x y z
N LEU A 1 -7.62 24.95 -7.45
CA LEU A 1 -7.60 23.66 -8.19
C LEU A 1 -7.99 22.49 -7.24
N GLU A 2 -7.46 22.47 -6.02
CA GLU A 2 -7.74 21.40 -5.05
C GLU A 2 -9.22 21.32 -4.67
N SER A 3 -9.88 22.45 -4.41
CA SER A 3 -11.32 22.46 -4.10
C SER A 3 -12.20 22.00 -5.27
N PHE A 4 -11.75 22.20 -6.51
CA PHE A 4 -12.47 21.78 -7.71
C PHE A 4 -12.28 20.26 -7.96
N LEU A 5 -11.06 19.75 -7.79
CA LEU A 5 -10.76 18.32 -7.92
C LEU A 5 -11.35 17.47 -6.78
N SER A 6 -11.58 18.07 -5.60
CA SER A 6 -12.15 17.35 -4.45
C SER A 6 -13.62 16.91 -4.66
N HIS A 7 -14.31 17.44 -5.70
CA HIS A 7 -15.65 16.99 -6.03
C HIS A 7 -15.60 15.64 -6.79
N PRO A 8 -16.15 14.55 -6.22
CA PRO A 8 -15.95 13.19 -6.77
C PRO A 8 -16.36 13.03 -8.23
N VAL A 9 -17.47 13.64 -8.63
CA VAL A 9 -17.97 13.55 -10.02
C VAL A 9 -17.01 14.23 -10.99
N ILE A 10 -16.47 15.40 -10.63
CA ILE A 10 -15.51 16.13 -11.46
C ILE A 10 -14.21 15.32 -11.59
N ALA A 11 -13.72 14.73 -10.49
CA ALA A 11 -12.54 13.88 -10.50
C ALA A 11 -12.71 12.69 -11.45
N VAL A 12 -13.87 12.02 -11.42
CA VAL A 12 -14.19 10.90 -12.31
C VAL A 12 -14.20 11.33 -13.77
N VAL A 13 -14.87 12.45 -14.08
CA VAL A 13 -14.97 12.98 -15.46
C VAL A 13 -13.60 13.35 -16.01
N ILE A 14 -12.76 14.01 -15.21
CA ILE A 14 -11.41 14.38 -15.62
C ILE A 14 -10.55 13.12 -15.82
N LEU A 15 -10.59 12.17 -14.88
CA LEU A 15 -9.79 10.95 -14.95
C LEU A 15 -10.16 10.12 -16.18
N LEU A 16 -11.43 9.75 -16.32
CA LEU A 16 -11.90 8.95 -17.46
C LEU A 16 -11.78 9.70 -18.79
N GLY A 17 -12.10 11.00 -18.79
CA GLY A 17 -11.96 11.83 -19.96
C GLY A 17 -10.51 11.90 -20.44
N ALA A 18 -9.53 12.09 -19.55
CA ALA A 18 -8.12 12.09 -19.90
C ALA A 18 -7.67 10.72 -20.46
N LEU A 19 -8.03 9.63 -19.77
CA LEU A 19 -7.64 8.28 -20.19
C LEU A 19 -8.11 7.95 -21.60
N VAL A 20 -9.39 8.21 -21.88
CA VAL A 20 -9.96 7.92 -23.19
C VAL A 20 -9.46 8.90 -24.23
N PHE A 21 -9.35 10.18 -23.90
CA PHE A 21 -8.81 11.18 -24.83
C PHE A 21 -7.42 10.79 -25.34
N PHE A 22 -6.50 10.43 -24.45
CA PHE A 22 -5.15 10.04 -24.85
C PHE A 22 -5.13 8.72 -25.65
N HIS A 23 -5.99 7.77 -25.28
CA HIS A 23 -6.17 6.54 -26.04
C HIS A 23 -6.59 6.81 -27.49
N GLU A 24 -7.69 7.56 -27.68
CA GLU A 24 -8.20 7.92 -29.01
C GLU A 24 -7.22 8.80 -29.78
N LEU A 25 -6.50 9.68 -29.07
CA LEU A 25 -5.46 10.51 -29.67
C LEU A 25 -4.32 9.64 -30.25
N GLY A 26 -3.98 8.53 -29.58
CA GLY A 26 -3.03 7.56 -30.12
C GLY A 26 -3.44 7.02 -31.49
N HIS A 27 -4.67 6.50 -31.59
CA HIS A 27 -5.24 6.02 -32.85
C HIS A 27 -5.27 7.12 -33.93
N PHE A 28 -5.71 8.31 -33.56
CA PHE A 28 -5.82 9.45 -34.44
C PHE A 28 -4.46 9.87 -35.04
N VAL A 29 -3.45 10.04 -34.15
CA VAL A 29 -2.12 10.48 -34.59
C VAL A 29 -1.46 9.42 -35.46
N ALA A 30 -1.50 8.16 -35.07
CA ALA A 30 -0.92 7.06 -35.83
C ALA A 30 -1.64 6.83 -37.16
N GLY A 31 -2.98 6.89 -37.18
CA GLY A 31 -3.76 6.79 -38.40
C GLY A 31 -3.35 7.85 -39.43
N ARG A 32 -3.24 9.10 -38.98
CA ARG A 32 -2.77 10.21 -39.87
C ARG A 32 -1.33 10.03 -40.32
N ALA A 33 -0.44 9.61 -39.41
CA ALA A 33 0.97 9.33 -39.75
C ALA A 33 1.09 8.18 -40.75
N CYS A 34 0.19 7.20 -40.70
CA CYS A 34 0.08 6.09 -41.63
C CYS A 34 -0.69 6.45 -42.93
N SER A 35 -1.04 7.73 -43.13
CA SER A 35 -1.83 8.21 -44.28
C SER A 35 -3.22 7.57 -44.40
N ILE A 36 -3.82 7.18 -43.26
CA ILE A 36 -5.21 6.71 -43.16
C ILE A 36 -6.11 7.91 -42.86
N ALA A 37 -7.18 8.07 -43.63
CA ALA A 37 -8.08 9.19 -43.48
C ALA A 37 -9.02 8.98 -42.28
N VAL A 38 -9.05 9.98 -41.39
CA VAL A 38 -9.93 10.00 -40.23
C VAL A 38 -11.21 10.77 -40.55
N GLU A 39 -12.35 10.14 -40.39
CA GLU A 39 -13.67 10.73 -40.57
C GLU A 39 -14.11 11.55 -39.38
N VAL A 40 -14.07 10.94 -38.18
CA VAL A 40 -14.51 11.55 -36.92
C VAL A 40 -13.48 11.32 -35.83
N PHE A 41 -13.20 12.36 -35.05
CA PHE A 41 -12.53 12.29 -33.77
C PHE A 41 -13.48 12.87 -32.71
N SER A 42 -14.01 12.02 -31.85
CA SER A 42 -14.98 12.42 -30.85
C SER A 42 -14.47 12.22 -29.44
N ILE A 43 -14.61 13.25 -28.62
CA ILE A 43 -14.48 13.16 -27.16
C ILE A 43 -15.89 13.04 -26.59
N GLY A 44 -16.19 11.92 -25.93
CA GLY A 44 -17.53 11.62 -25.43
C GLY A 44 -18.39 10.84 -26.42
N PHE A 45 -19.52 10.36 -25.90
CA PHE A 45 -20.56 9.66 -26.65
C PHE A 45 -21.90 10.41 -26.61
N GLY A 46 -22.84 9.98 -27.45
CA GLY A 46 -24.21 10.50 -27.48
C GLY A 46 -24.37 11.77 -28.30
N ALA A 47 -25.27 12.67 -27.86
CA ALA A 47 -25.59 13.89 -28.57
C ALA A 47 -24.37 14.82 -28.68
N THR A 48 -24.11 15.33 -29.87
CA THR A 48 -23.00 16.26 -30.11
C THR A 48 -23.34 17.65 -29.56
N ILE A 49 -22.53 18.14 -28.61
CA ILE A 49 -22.66 19.50 -28.04
C ILE A 49 -21.99 20.51 -28.96
N PHE A 50 -20.78 20.21 -29.41
CA PHE A 50 -19.98 21.06 -30.26
C PHE A 50 -19.29 20.22 -31.34
N LYS A 51 -19.26 20.74 -32.58
CA LYS A 51 -18.52 20.12 -33.67
C LYS A 51 -17.92 21.16 -34.62
N PHE A 52 -16.78 20.83 -35.16
CA PHE A 52 -16.18 21.58 -36.27
C PHE A 52 -15.45 20.63 -37.20
N ARG A 53 -15.29 21.02 -38.45
CA ARG A 53 -14.60 20.23 -39.46
C ARG A 53 -13.32 20.91 -39.91
N ARG A 54 -12.24 20.15 -39.98
CA ARG A 54 -10.97 20.62 -40.54
C ARG A 54 -10.43 19.57 -41.48
N GLY A 55 -10.41 19.92 -42.76
CA GLY A 55 -10.07 18.98 -43.83
C GLY A 55 -11.09 17.84 -43.94
N LEU A 56 -10.61 16.61 -43.90
CA LEU A 56 -11.45 15.41 -43.97
C LEU A 56 -12.06 15.04 -42.60
N THR A 57 -11.52 15.55 -41.48
CA THR A 57 -11.89 15.12 -40.14
C THR A 57 -12.92 16.05 -39.49
N GLU A 58 -13.99 15.48 -38.95
CA GLU A 58 -14.94 16.16 -38.07
C GLU A 58 -14.54 15.91 -36.60
N TYR A 59 -14.29 16.99 -35.88
CA TYR A 59 -13.98 16.96 -34.45
C TYR A 59 -15.28 17.19 -33.65
N ARG A 60 -15.58 16.32 -32.70
CA ARG A 60 -16.80 16.36 -31.90
C ARG A 60 -16.52 16.39 -30.40
N LEU A 61 -17.31 17.15 -29.69
CA LEU A 61 -17.46 17.07 -28.25
C LEU A 61 -18.88 16.63 -27.95
N SER A 62 -19.06 15.49 -27.31
CA SER A 62 -20.35 14.87 -27.06
C SER A 62 -20.77 14.95 -25.60
N ALA A 63 -22.07 14.78 -25.32
CA ALA A 63 -22.68 15.07 -24.03
C ALA A 63 -22.25 14.14 -22.88
N ILE A 64 -21.87 12.91 -23.19
CA ILE A 64 -21.46 11.92 -22.20
C ILE A 64 -19.93 11.85 -22.20
N PRO A 65 -19.22 12.46 -21.24
CA PRO A 65 -17.75 12.56 -21.24
C PRO A 65 -17.06 11.26 -20.76
N LEU A 66 -17.75 10.13 -20.83
CA LEU A 66 -17.28 8.81 -20.40
C LEU A 66 -16.83 7.97 -21.59
N GLY A 67 -15.96 8.52 -22.44
CA GLY A 67 -15.50 7.80 -23.61
C GLY A 67 -15.08 8.70 -24.76
N GLY A 68 -14.87 8.09 -25.92
CA GLY A 68 -14.54 8.74 -27.18
C GLY A 68 -14.45 7.69 -28.28
N TYR A 69 -14.22 8.14 -29.50
CA TYR A 69 -13.96 7.24 -30.60
C TYR A 69 -13.28 7.95 -31.76
N VAL A 70 -12.46 7.18 -32.49
CA VAL A 70 -11.94 7.57 -33.79
C VAL A 70 -12.63 6.72 -34.86
N LYS A 71 -13.27 7.36 -35.83
CA LYS A 71 -13.80 6.69 -37.01
C LYS A 71 -12.90 6.96 -38.21
N PHE A 72 -12.42 5.89 -38.80
CA PHE A 72 -11.65 5.97 -40.05
C PHE A 72 -12.58 5.79 -41.25
N TYR A 73 -12.27 6.46 -42.37
CA TYR A 73 -12.96 6.19 -43.61
C TYR A 73 -12.64 4.79 -44.14
N GLY A 74 -13.66 4.10 -44.67
CA GLY A 74 -13.51 2.76 -45.20
C GLY A 74 -13.11 1.74 -44.14
N SER A 75 -13.76 1.78 -42.99
CA SER A 75 -13.57 0.81 -41.90
C SER A 75 -14.08 -0.59 -42.26
N THR A 76 -15.00 -0.69 -43.21
CA THR A 76 -15.46 -1.94 -43.83
C THR A 76 -15.27 -1.92 -45.34
N PRO A 77 -15.12 -3.09 -46.04
CA PRO A 77 -14.92 -3.16 -47.46
C PRO A 77 -16.04 -2.53 -48.30
N SER A 78 -17.27 -2.59 -47.81
CA SER A 78 -18.50 -2.14 -48.46
C SER A 78 -18.84 -0.67 -48.16
N GLU A 79 -18.09 0.02 -47.31
CA GLU A 79 -18.39 1.40 -46.91
C GLU A 79 -18.06 2.38 -48.02
N PRO A 80 -19.05 3.16 -48.53
CA PRO A 80 -18.79 4.16 -49.56
C PRO A 80 -17.91 5.29 -48.98
N VAL A 81 -16.87 5.66 -49.73
CA VAL A 81 -15.96 6.74 -49.32
C VAL A 81 -16.15 7.97 -50.23
N PRO A 82 -16.08 9.18 -49.66
CA PRO A 82 -16.21 10.40 -50.46
C PRO A 82 -15.01 10.62 -51.38
N ALA A 83 -15.21 11.40 -52.47
CA ALA A 83 -14.15 11.80 -53.36
C ALA A 83 -13.01 12.50 -52.62
N GLY A 84 -11.74 12.13 -52.92
CA GLY A 84 -10.53 12.63 -52.28
C GLY A 84 -10.03 11.81 -51.10
N VAL A 85 -10.68 10.70 -50.78
CA VAL A 85 -10.26 9.73 -49.77
C VAL A 85 -9.69 8.45 -50.40
N GLU A 86 -9.81 8.30 -51.73
CA GLU A 86 -9.36 7.10 -52.45
C GLU A 86 -7.89 6.78 -52.12
N GLY A 87 -7.63 5.53 -51.76
CA GLY A 87 -6.30 5.05 -51.35
C GLY A 87 -5.87 5.39 -49.92
N LYS A 88 -6.74 6.08 -49.15
CA LYS A 88 -6.51 6.40 -47.72
C LYS A 88 -7.50 5.70 -46.78
N GLU A 89 -8.26 4.74 -47.30
CA GLU A 89 -9.23 3.96 -46.54
C GLU A 89 -8.51 3.02 -45.58
N PHE A 90 -9.07 2.84 -44.37
CA PHE A 90 -8.49 1.99 -43.35
C PHE A 90 -8.35 0.54 -43.84
N PHE A 91 -9.39 -0.01 -44.44
CA PHE A 91 -9.38 -1.41 -44.87
C PHE A 91 -8.41 -1.68 -46.04
N ARG A 92 -8.18 -0.70 -46.91
CA ARG A 92 -7.21 -0.80 -48.03
C ARG A 92 -5.76 -0.52 -47.60
N ALA A 93 -5.57 0.02 -46.41
CA ALA A 93 -4.23 0.26 -45.89
C ALA A 93 -3.48 -1.06 -45.68
N ASN A 94 -2.15 -1.00 -45.90
CA ASN A 94 -1.29 -2.15 -45.65
C ASN A 94 -1.47 -2.64 -44.19
N TYR A 95 -1.40 -3.93 -44.02
CA TYR A 95 -1.48 -4.63 -42.72
C TYR A 95 -0.69 -3.92 -41.63
N TRP A 96 0.58 -3.56 -41.87
CA TRP A 96 1.42 -2.90 -40.88
C TRP A 96 0.92 -1.51 -40.47
N ARG A 97 0.32 -0.76 -41.39
CA ARG A 97 -0.27 0.55 -41.11
C ARG A 97 -1.52 0.41 -40.21
N ARG A 98 -2.35 -0.59 -40.47
CA ARG A 98 -3.51 -0.90 -39.63
C ARG A 98 -3.08 -1.34 -38.23
N MET A 99 -2.12 -2.27 -38.14
CA MET A 99 -1.57 -2.74 -36.86
C MET A 99 -1.01 -1.59 -36.03
N LEU A 100 -0.17 -0.74 -36.63
CA LEU A 100 0.43 0.40 -35.94
C LEU A 100 -0.64 1.40 -35.47
N THR A 101 -1.67 1.63 -36.28
CA THR A 101 -2.77 2.54 -35.94
C THR A 101 -3.54 2.02 -34.72
N ILE A 102 -3.83 0.71 -34.68
CA ILE A 102 -4.57 0.12 -33.54
C ILE A 102 -3.68 0.00 -32.30
N ALA A 103 -2.43 -0.41 -32.44
CA ALA A 103 -1.51 -0.51 -31.30
C ALA A 103 -1.22 0.85 -30.63
N ALA A 104 -1.40 1.96 -31.37
CA ALA A 104 -1.08 3.30 -30.88
C ALA A 104 -2.02 3.78 -29.77
N GLY A 105 -3.28 3.30 -29.69
CA GLY A 105 -4.19 3.61 -28.59
C GLY A 105 -3.64 3.14 -27.25
N PRO A 106 -3.43 1.83 -27.06
CA PRO A 106 -2.78 1.30 -25.85
C PRO A 106 -1.41 1.92 -25.56
N ALA A 107 -0.59 2.14 -26.62
CA ALA A 107 0.73 2.77 -26.46
C ALA A 107 0.62 4.21 -25.92
N ALA A 108 -0.38 4.97 -26.33
CA ALA A 108 -0.63 6.32 -25.81
C ALA A 108 -1.02 6.30 -24.33
N ASN A 109 -1.75 5.28 -23.87
CA ASN A 109 -2.04 5.10 -22.45
C ASN A 109 -0.78 4.79 -21.64
N PHE A 110 0.13 3.97 -22.15
CA PHE A 110 1.42 3.73 -21.47
C PHE A 110 2.29 4.99 -21.45
N LEU A 111 2.26 5.79 -22.52
CA LEU A 111 2.96 7.07 -22.56
C LEU A 111 2.36 8.08 -21.58
N LEU A 112 1.03 8.16 -21.46
CA LEU A 112 0.34 8.98 -20.47
C LEU A 112 0.77 8.59 -19.05
N ALA A 113 0.80 7.30 -18.74
CA ALA A 113 1.25 6.79 -17.46
C ALA A 113 2.71 7.16 -17.17
N ALA A 114 3.59 6.99 -18.16
CA ALA A 114 5.00 7.35 -18.04
C ALA A 114 5.20 8.84 -17.78
N ILE A 115 4.45 9.71 -18.46
CA ILE A 115 4.47 11.15 -18.22
C ILE A 115 3.93 11.48 -16.82
N ALA A 116 2.83 10.87 -16.38
CA ALA A 116 2.26 11.08 -15.06
C ALA A 116 3.23 10.67 -13.95
N PHE A 117 3.87 9.49 -14.05
CA PHE A 117 4.90 9.07 -13.12
C PHE A 117 6.15 9.96 -13.17
N ALA A 118 6.54 10.46 -14.36
CA ALA A 118 7.64 11.42 -14.48
C ALA A 118 7.35 12.73 -13.76
N VAL A 119 6.13 13.25 -13.87
CA VAL A 119 5.68 14.46 -13.13
C VAL A 119 5.72 14.20 -11.63
N LEU A 120 5.23 13.04 -11.17
CA LEU A 120 5.31 12.64 -9.75
C LEU A 120 6.76 12.54 -9.28
N GLY A 121 7.64 11.89 -10.06
CA GLY A 121 9.07 11.80 -9.77
C GLY A 121 9.75 13.17 -9.66
N GLY A 122 9.40 14.10 -10.55
CA GLY A 122 9.89 15.49 -10.50
C GLY A 122 9.35 16.31 -9.33
N ALA A 123 8.10 16.06 -8.93
CA ALA A 123 7.46 16.72 -7.77
C ALA A 123 8.02 16.18 -6.44
N GLY A 124 8.42 14.93 -6.42
CA GLY A 124 8.91 14.21 -5.24
C GLY A 124 7.89 13.19 -4.73
N ILE A 125 8.39 11.98 -4.54
CA ILE A 125 7.60 10.83 -4.11
C ILE A 125 7.94 10.50 -2.67
N PRO A 126 6.97 10.50 -1.76
CA PRO A 126 7.20 10.07 -0.39
C PRO A 126 7.41 8.55 -0.35
N HIS A 127 8.53 8.14 0.23
CA HIS A 127 8.84 6.73 0.48
C HIS A 127 9.13 6.52 1.97
N PRO A 128 8.69 5.41 2.56
CA PRO A 128 9.15 5.03 3.88
C PRO A 128 10.68 4.87 3.88
N PRO A 129 11.38 5.52 4.82
CA PRO A 129 12.84 5.45 4.90
C PRO A 129 13.33 4.05 5.28
N ALA A 130 14.59 3.75 4.99
CA ALA A 130 15.25 2.53 5.42
C ALA A 130 15.68 2.62 6.91
N VAL A 131 14.71 2.92 7.79
CA VAL A 131 14.92 3.04 9.25
C VAL A 131 14.15 1.93 9.94
N ILE A 132 14.82 1.27 10.87
CA ILE A 132 14.21 0.20 11.68
C ILE A 132 13.29 0.85 12.72
N GLY A 133 12.00 0.61 12.62
CA GLY A 133 11.01 1.14 13.58
C GLY A 133 10.97 0.30 14.85
N ASP A 134 10.90 -1.01 14.70
CA ASP A 134 10.91 -1.96 15.82
C ASP A 134 11.62 -3.26 15.45
N VAL A 135 12.08 -3.99 16.48
CA VAL A 135 12.81 -5.26 16.36
C VAL A 135 12.07 -6.32 17.14
N LEU A 136 11.73 -7.42 16.48
CA LEU A 136 10.98 -8.53 17.05
C LEU A 136 11.85 -9.32 18.04
N PRO A 137 11.36 -9.59 19.27
CA PRO A 137 12.05 -10.46 20.22
C PRO A 137 12.32 -11.85 19.63
N GLY A 138 13.53 -12.37 19.83
CA GLY A 138 13.98 -13.65 19.27
C GLY A 138 14.26 -13.65 17.77
N GLY A 139 14.05 -12.51 17.08
CA GLY A 139 14.28 -12.38 15.65
C GLY A 139 15.76 -12.35 15.26
N ALA A 140 16.05 -12.65 13.99
CA ALA A 140 17.42 -12.66 13.48
C ALA A 140 18.13 -11.28 13.60
N ALA A 141 17.40 -10.19 13.44
CA ALA A 141 17.92 -8.84 13.59
C ALA A 141 18.28 -8.52 15.05
N GLU A 142 17.45 -8.95 16.01
CA GLU A 142 17.75 -8.81 17.43
C GLU A 142 19.03 -9.54 17.81
N GLN A 143 19.15 -10.82 17.39
CA GLN A 143 20.35 -11.64 17.66
C GLN A 143 21.61 -11.04 17.03
N ALA A 144 21.46 -10.35 15.90
CA ALA A 144 22.56 -9.64 15.24
C ALA A 144 22.87 -8.27 15.87
N GLY A 145 22.13 -7.82 16.87
CA GLY A 145 22.33 -6.54 17.53
C GLY A 145 21.82 -5.32 16.76
N VAL A 146 20.81 -5.52 15.91
CA VAL A 146 20.05 -4.42 15.29
C VAL A 146 19.10 -3.81 16.31
N PHE A 147 19.01 -2.49 16.34
CA PHE A 147 18.16 -1.76 17.27
C PHE A 147 17.11 -0.92 16.55
N PRO A 148 15.98 -0.63 17.21
CA PRO A 148 15.06 0.40 16.76
C PRO A 148 15.78 1.75 16.61
N GLY A 149 15.48 2.46 15.52
CA GLY A 149 16.15 3.71 15.16
C GLY A 149 17.39 3.53 14.29
N ASP A 150 17.92 2.31 14.11
CA ASP A 150 19.01 2.07 13.17
C ASP A 150 18.57 2.41 11.75
N LYS A 151 19.42 3.16 11.04
CA LYS A 151 19.23 3.43 9.61
C LYS A 151 20.04 2.43 8.80
N LEU A 152 19.36 1.63 8.00
CA LEU A 152 20.04 0.70 7.11
C LEU A 152 20.58 1.44 5.89
N VAL A 153 21.88 1.32 5.65
CA VAL A 153 22.59 2.02 4.57
C VAL A 153 22.88 1.11 3.40
N ALA A 154 23.21 -0.17 3.66
CA ALA A 154 23.45 -1.15 2.61
C ALA A 154 23.14 -2.57 3.10
N ILE A 155 22.78 -3.45 2.17
CA ILE A 155 22.66 -4.89 2.36
C ILE A 155 23.60 -5.58 1.37
N ASP A 156 24.50 -6.47 1.86
CA ASP A 156 25.52 -7.14 1.04
C ASP A 156 26.27 -6.16 0.13
N SER A 157 26.62 -4.98 0.66
CA SER A 157 27.27 -3.86 -0.03
C SER A 157 26.41 -3.16 -1.10
N ILE A 158 25.14 -3.53 -1.26
CA ILE A 158 24.20 -2.85 -2.15
C ILE A 158 23.50 -1.75 -1.35
N PRO A 159 23.64 -0.47 -1.73
CA PRO A 159 23.01 0.63 -1.02
C PRO A 159 21.48 0.48 -0.97
N VAL A 160 20.89 0.79 0.19
CA VAL A 160 19.45 0.84 0.40
C VAL A 160 19.06 2.19 0.98
N THR A 161 17.95 2.73 0.51
CA THR A 161 17.42 4.03 0.96
C THR A 161 15.97 3.95 1.36
N ARG A 162 15.26 2.90 0.93
CA ARG A 162 13.83 2.71 1.08
C ARG A 162 13.52 1.40 1.79
N TRP A 163 12.48 1.41 2.60
CA TRP A 163 12.01 0.22 3.30
C TRP A 163 11.70 -0.96 2.36
N ARG A 164 11.07 -0.68 1.22
CA ARG A 164 10.74 -1.70 0.21
C ARG A 164 11.96 -2.47 -0.32
N GLU A 165 13.12 -1.83 -0.38
CA GLU A 165 14.37 -2.49 -0.80
C GLU A 165 14.84 -3.50 0.24
N ILE A 166 14.65 -3.17 1.53
CA ILE A 166 14.91 -4.09 2.65
C ILE A 166 13.99 -5.31 2.53
N GLU A 167 12.67 -5.09 2.44
CA GLU A 167 11.70 -6.17 2.34
C GLU A 167 11.97 -7.08 1.14
N ALA A 168 12.22 -6.50 -0.05
CA ALA A 168 12.48 -7.25 -1.26
C ALA A 168 13.77 -8.09 -1.18
N THR A 169 14.81 -7.60 -0.50
CA THR A 169 16.08 -8.30 -0.37
C THR A 169 16.01 -9.38 0.70
N VAL A 170 15.43 -9.05 1.86
CA VAL A 170 15.29 -9.98 2.99
C VAL A 170 14.38 -11.15 2.63
N SER A 171 13.23 -10.90 2.01
CA SER A 171 12.27 -11.94 1.63
C SER A 171 12.86 -12.99 0.69
N LYS A 172 13.78 -12.60 -0.20
CA LYS A 172 14.49 -13.50 -1.12
C LYS A 172 15.67 -14.23 -0.50
N SER A 173 16.04 -13.89 0.75
CA SER A 173 17.25 -14.39 1.41
C SER A 173 16.95 -15.33 2.58
N ALA A 174 15.87 -16.11 2.49
CA ALA A 174 15.49 -17.09 3.51
C ALA A 174 16.64 -18.04 3.84
N GLY A 175 17.04 -18.11 5.11
CA GLY A 175 18.11 -18.99 5.58
C GLY A 175 19.53 -18.69 5.06
N ARG A 176 19.73 -17.59 4.32
CA ARG A 176 21.02 -17.17 3.80
C ARG A 176 21.64 -16.09 4.69
N HIS A 177 22.92 -16.19 5.01
CA HIS A 177 23.64 -15.11 5.70
C HIS A 177 23.73 -13.87 4.82
N MET A 178 23.47 -12.71 5.42
CA MET A 178 23.58 -11.41 4.78
C MET A 178 24.25 -10.40 5.71
N SER A 179 24.92 -9.42 5.12
CA SER A 179 25.61 -8.35 5.82
C SER A 179 24.78 -7.08 5.74
N TRP A 180 24.48 -6.46 6.87
CA TRP A 180 23.82 -5.17 6.95
C TRP A 180 24.81 -4.10 7.42
N ASP A 181 24.96 -3.04 6.66
CA ASP A 181 25.66 -1.83 7.07
C ASP A 181 24.62 -0.86 7.62
N ILE A 182 24.63 -0.64 8.94
CA ILE A 182 23.70 0.22 9.66
C ILE A 182 24.40 1.48 10.15
N GLU A 183 23.67 2.58 10.21
CA GLU A 183 24.10 3.83 10.85
C GLU A 183 23.33 4.01 12.16
N ARG A 184 24.06 4.01 13.28
CA ARG A 184 23.55 4.21 14.63
C ARG A 184 24.28 5.39 15.27
N THR A 185 23.55 6.42 15.69
CA THR A 185 24.12 7.64 16.30
C THR A 185 25.33 8.22 15.52
N GLY A 186 25.24 8.21 14.17
CA GLY A 186 26.28 8.72 13.28
C GLY A 186 27.47 7.79 13.06
N LYS A 187 27.49 6.60 13.67
CA LYS A 187 28.52 5.58 13.46
C LYS A 187 28.04 4.48 12.54
N ARG A 188 28.88 4.06 11.60
CA ARG A 188 28.58 2.88 10.76
C ARG A 188 29.01 1.60 11.46
N ILE A 189 28.11 0.65 11.52
CA ILE A 189 28.28 -0.66 12.14
C ILE A 189 27.90 -1.71 11.12
N LYS A 190 28.72 -2.75 10.98
CA LYS A 190 28.40 -3.90 10.14
C LYS A 190 27.90 -5.04 11.01
N VAL A 191 26.72 -5.56 10.70
CA VAL A 191 26.12 -6.71 11.39
C VAL A 191 25.86 -7.84 10.40
N LEU A 192 26.03 -9.07 10.86
CA LEU A 192 25.75 -10.27 10.08
C LEU A 192 24.49 -10.91 10.65
N LEU A 193 23.51 -11.18 9.79
CA LEU A 193 22.29 -11.84 10.19
C LEU A 193 21.85 -12.90 9.18
N LYS A 194 21.05 -13.83 9.65
CA LYS A 194 20.49 -14.91 8.84
C LYS A 194 18.97 -14.86 8.96
N PRO A 195 18.22 -14.28 7.98
CA PRO A 195 16.77 -14.24 8.03
C PRO A 195 16.17 -15.64 8.22
N ALA A 196 15.22 -15.74 9.14
CA ALA A 196 14.49 -16.97 9.38
C ALA A 196 13.71 -17.36 8.11
N ASN A 197 13.66 -18.66 7.83
CA ASN A 197 12.82 -19.20 6.76
C ASN A 197 11.40 -19.37 7.30
N VAL A 198 10.45 -18.60 6.78
CA VAL A 198 9.06 -18.61 7.23
C VAL A 198 8.16 -18.95 6.05
N GLU A 199 7.28 -19.93 6.24
CA GLU A 199 6.22 -20.22 5.29
C GLU A 199 5.08 -19.21 5.47
N VAL A 200 4.78 -18.47 4.41
CA VAL A 200 3.65 -17.54 4.38
C VAL A 200 2.75 -17.86 3.21
N GLU A 201 1.47 -17.64 3.40
CA GLU A 201 0.51 -17.71 2.31
C GLU A 201 0.52 -16.37 1.58
N ASN A 202 0.87 -16.40 0.28
CA ASN A 202 0.84 -15.18 -0.54
C ASN A 202 -0.61 -14.79 -0.86
N VAL A 203 -0.79 -13.64 -1.51
CA VAL A 203 -2.12 -13.13 -1.92
C VAL A 203 -2.92 -14.09 -2.81
N LEU A 204 -2.27 -15.12 -3.32
CA LEU A 204 -2.83 -16.15 -4.19
C LEU A 204 -3.20 -17.44 -3.42
N GLY A 205 -3.04 -17.45 -2.09
CA GLY A 205 -3.28 -18.65 -1.27
C GLY A 205 -2.20 -19.74 -1.41
N ARG A 206 -1.05 -19.42 -2.06
CA ARG A 206 0.08 -20.36 -2.16
C ARG A 206 1.03 -20.17 -1.00
N LYS A 207 1.45 -21.29 -0.41
CA LYS A 207 2.51 -21.31 0.58
C LYS A 207 3.85 -21.05 -0.08
N VAL A 208 4.50 -19.96 0.28
CA VAL A 208 5.83 -19.57 -0.20
C VAL A 208 6.77 -19.41 0.98
N GLN A 209 8.01 -19.80 0.78
CA GLN A 209 9.07 -19.62 1.77
C GLN A 209 9.69 -18.24 1.58
N ILE A 210 9.66 -17.42 2.63
CA ILE A 210 10.29 -16.10 2.62
C ILE A 210 11.25 -15.94 3.78
N GLY A 211 12.28 -15.11 3.58
CA GLY A 211 13.16 -14.66 4.64
C GLY A 211 12.49 -13.64 5.53
N ARG A 212 12.63 -13.79 6.85
CA ARG A 212 12.16 -12.80 7.83
C ARG A 212 13.29 -12.43 8.77
N ALA A 213 13.65 -11.16 8.81
CA ALA A 213 14.70 -10.65 9.69
C ALA A 213 14.17 -10.32 11.11
N GLY A 214 12.88 -10.14 11.27
CA GLY A 214 12.30 -9.72 12.55
C GLY A 214 12.42 -8.22 12.78
N VAL A 215 12.25 -7.41 11.74
CA VAL A 215 12.20 -5.94 11.82
C VAL A 215 10.89 -5.43 11.24
N SER A 216 10.44 -4.27 11.73
CA SER A 216 9.28 -3.56 11.21
C SER A 216 9.60 -2.10 10.92
N LEU A 217 8.85 -1.50 10.00
CA LEU A 217 8.88 -0.06 9.74
C LEU A 217 8.17 0.73 10.85
N GLY A 218 7.13 0.13 11.44
CA GLY A 218 6.27 0.79 12.41
C GLY A 218 7.03 1.16 13.67
N ILE A 219 6.93 2.43 14.05
CA ILE A 219 7.51 2.97 15.28
C ILE A 219 6.45 2.84 16.37
N VAL A 220 6.69 1.97 17.35
CA VAL A 220 5.84 1.89 18.54
C VAL A 220 5.96 3.22 19.29
N PRO A 221 4.87 3.95 19.54
CA PRO A 221 4.92 5.22 20.27
C PRO A 221 5.60 5.05 21.63
N SER A 222 6.31 6.08 22.08
CA SER A 222 6.93 6.10 23.42
C SER A 222 5.91 6.35 24.56
N ARG A 223 4.65 5.94 24.34
CA ARG A 223 3.60 5.97 25.34
C ARG A 223 3.74 4.73 26.22
N VAL A 224 3.89 4.94 27.51
CA VAL A 224 4.28 3.89 28.46
C VAL A 224 3.14 3.41 29.34
N GLY A 225 3.18 2.13 29.70
CA GLY A 225 2.40 1.54 30.75
C GLY A 225 3.25 1.37 32.02
N ILE A 226 2.67 1.61 33.19
CA ILE A 226 3.34 1.41 34.45
C ILE A 226 2.90 0.09 35.08
N LEU A 227 3.87 -0.79 35.37
CA LEU A 227 3.62 -2.17 35.75
C LEU A 227 3.31 -2.38 37.21
N SER A 228 3.91 -1.56 38.11
CA SER A 228 3.80 -1.74 39.56
C SER A 228 3.86 -0.41 40.31
N ARG A 229 3.16 -0.33 41.43
CA ARG A 229 3.19 0.84 42.33
C ARG A 229 4.59 1.10 42.89
N ASP A 230 5.35 0.05 43.15
CA ASP A 230 6.69 0.13 43.74
C ASP A 230 7.79 0.25 42.67
N SER A 231 7.43 0.32 41.39
CA SER A 231 8.39 0.45 40.31
C SER A 231 9.08 1.80 40.32
N TRP A 232 10.32 1.83 39.80
CA TRP A 232 11.06 3.08 39.58
C TRP A 232 10.23 4.11 38.82
N ALA A 233 9.54 3.67 37.76
CA ALA A 233 8.73 4.53 36.94
C ALA A 233 7.60 5.23 37.72
N ASN A 234 6.87 4.49 38.55
CA ASN A 234 5.81 5.08 39.34
C ASN A 234 6.37 6.00 40.45
N LEU A 235 7.46 5.61 41.10
CA LEU A 235 8.15 6.43 42.11
C LEU A 235 8.74 7.72 41.50
N ALA A 236 9.14 7.69 40.22
CA ALA A 236 9.54 8.84 39.43
C ALA A 236 8.38 9.78 39.10
N GLY A 237 7.13 9.36 39.29
CA GLY A 237 5.93 10.15 38.99
C GLY A 237 5.38 9.94 37.58
N LEU A 238 5.88 8.93 36.83
CA LEU A 238 5.28 8.48 35.59
C LEU A 238 3.92 7.84 35.83
N ARG A 239 3.02 8.00 34.86
CA ARG A 239 1.69 7.37 34.88
C ARG A 239 1.47 6.60 33.58
N THR A 240 0.66 5.59 33.65
CA THR A 240 0.20 4.89 32.44
C THR A 240 -0.46 5.91 31.48
N GLY A 241 0.02 5.96 30.25
CA GLY A 241 -0.43 6.90 29.23
C GLY A 241 0.49 8.08 28.97
N ASP A 242 1.51 8.28 29.76
CA ASP A 242 2.51 9.30 29.50
C ASP A 242 3.27 8.97 28.21
N GLU A 243 3.40 9.95 27.32
CA GLU A 243 4.23 9.86 26.13
C GLU A 243 5.58 10.52 26.43
N ILE A 244 6.66 9.73 26.46
CA ILE A 244 8.00 10.23 26.74
C ILE A 244 8.63 10.72 25.43
N ARG A 245 8.82 12.04 25.30
CA ARG A 245 9.35 12.67 24.08
C ARG A 245 10.86 12.84 24.07
N ALA A 246 11.44 13.04 25.23
CA ALA A 246 12.88 13.16 25.35
C ALA A 246 13.37 12.72 26.73
N VAL A 247 14.62 12.28 26.77
CA VAL A 247 15.32 11.89 27.99
C VAL A 247 16.70 12.56 28.00
N SER A 248 17.12 13.07 29.17
CA SER A 248 18.47 13.59 29.39
C SER A 248 19.01 13.18 30.75
N CYS A 249 20.33 13.22 30.89
CA CYS A 249 20.98 13.31 32.20
C CYS A 249 20.96 14.77 32.65
N ALA A 250 20.81 15.04 33.94
CA ALA A 250 20.75 16.40 34.46
C ALA A 250 21.90 17.27 33.95
N GLY A 251 21.57 18.42 33.34
CA GLY A 251 22.51 19.32 32.71
C GLY A 251 22.99 18.90 31.31
N GLY A 252 22.52 17.77 30.78
CA GLY A 252 22.82 17.30 29.42
C GLY A 252 21.77 17.70 28.39
N ALA A 253 22.13 17.63 27.10
CA ALA A 253 21.19 17.89 26.02
C ALA A 253 20.07 16.81 25.98
N PRO A 254 18.78 17.20 25.83
CA PRO A 254 17.68 16.25 25.69
C PRO A 254 17.83 15.41 24.42
N ARG A 255 17.70 14.10 24.55
CA ARG A 255 17.69 13.15 23.44
C ARG A 255 16.25 12.80 23.10
N SER A 256 15.83 13.07 21.87
CA SER A 256 14.49 12.75 21.38
C SER A 256 14.24 11.25 21.35
N THR A 257 13.06 10.83 21.80
CA THR A 257 12.63 9.43 21.84
C THR A 257 11.33 9.27 21.05
N PRO A 258 11.38 9.29 19.71
CA PRO A 258 10.20 9.25 18.84
C PRO A 258 9.40 7.94 18.96
N GLY A 259 9.98 6.90 19.57
CA GLY A 259 9.34 5.62 19.79
C GLY A 259 9.91 4.88 20.97
N PHE A 260 9.16 3.86 21.45
CA PHE A 260 9.52 3.07 22.63
C PHE A 260 10.89 2.38 22.48
N GLY A 261 11.19 1.85 21.29
CA GLY A 261 12.48 1.21 21.05
C GLY A 261 13.66 2.18 21.24
N VAL A 262 13.54 3.39 20.69
CA VAL A 262 14.54 4.46 20.86
C VAL A 262 14.61 4.92 22.32
N LEU A 263 13.46 5.01 22.99
CA LEU A 263 13.39 5.30 24.42
C LEU A 263 14.17 4.26 25.22
N ALA A 264 13.93 2.97 24.96
CA ALA A 264 14.57 1.88 25.67
C ALA A 264 16.11 1.91 25.50
N VAL A 265 16.59 2.10 24.28
CA VAL A 265 18.03 2.24 23.98
C VAL A 265 18.62 3.47 24.69
N THR A 266 17.94 4.61 24.64
CA THR A 266 18.39 5.84 25.28
C THR A 266 18.45 5.69 26.81
N MET A 267 17.45 5.07 27.40
CA MET A 267 17.43 4.78 28.85
C MET A 267 18.56 3.83 29.25
N TRP A 268 18.83 2.80 28.42
CA TRP A 268 19.96 1.89 28.66
C TRP A 268 21.31 2.62 28.58
N GLU A 269 21.55 3.43 27.55
CA GLU A 269 22.79 4.21 27.41
C GLU A 269 22.99 5.18 28.59
N LEU A 270 21.92 5.86 29.00
CA LEU A 270 21.96 6.76 30.14
C LEU A 270 22.16 6.01 31.46
N SER A 271 21.63 4.79 31.62
CA SER A 271 21.87 3.97 32.80
C SER A 271 23.35 3.63 32.99
N GLN A 272 24.12 3.54 31.89
CA GLN A 272 25.57 3.29 31.92
C GLN A 272 26.41 4.56 32.17
N SER A 273 25.94 5.71 31.70
CA SER A 273 26.71 6.96 31.65
C SER A 273 26.25 8.02 32.68
N CYS A 274 24.96 8.06 33.02
CA CYS A 274 24.42 9.07 33.93
C CYS A 274 24.53 8.63 35.39
N ARG A 275 25.28 9.40 36.20
CA ARG A 275 25.47 9.16 37.63
C ARG A 275 24.59 10.04 38.53
N GLY A 276 23.64 10.76 37.96
CA GLY A 276 22.82 11.75 38.63
C GLY A 276 21.33 11.54 38.42
N VAL A 277 20.64 12.63 38.15
CA VAL A 277 19.23 12.67 37.89
C VAL A 277 18.96 12.47 36.39
N ILE A 278 17.99 11.60 36.06
CA ILE A 278 17.44 11.48 34.71
C ILE A 278 16.25 12.42 34.61
N GLU A 279 16.24 13.27 33.61
CA GLU A 279 15.15 14.18 33.29
C GLU A 279 14.36 13.61 32.12
N LEU A 280 13.05 13.48 32.30
CA LEU A 280 12.10 12.99 31.29
C LEU A 280 11.20 14.15 30.86
N THR A 281 11.15 14.44 29.58
CA THR A 281 10.15 15.31 28.99
C THR A 281 9.00 14.46 28.52
N ILE A 282 7.82 14.62 29.13
CA ILE A 282 6.64 13.80 28.86
C ILE A 282 5.48 14.68 28.37
N VAL A 283 4.54 14.06 27.66
CA VAL A 283 3.23 14.63 27.39
C VAL A 283 2.18 13.83 28.14
N ARG A 284 1.43 14.51 29.00
CA ARG A 284 0.31 14.00 29.80
C ARG A 284 -0.90 14.88 29.57
N ASP A 285 -2.02 14.30 29.14
CA ASP A 285 -3.27 15.02 28.85
C ASP A 285 -3.06 16.22 27.91
N GLY A 286 -2.19 16.05 26.89
CA GLY A 286 -1.85 17.07 25.91
C GLY A 286 -0.91 18.18 26.41
N LYS A 287 -0.44 18.12 27.66
CA LYS A 287 0.49 19.09 28.26
C LYS A 287 1.88 18.53 28.39
N GLU A 288 2.88 19.30 28.01
CA GLU A 288 4.27 18.92 28.22
C GLU A 288 4.68 19.17 29.68
N LEU A 289 5.28 18.18 30.29
CA LEU A 289 5.76 18.18 31.67
C LEU A 289 7.19 17.67 31.73
N LYS A 290 7.96 18.14 32.70
CA LYS A 290 9.29 17.60 33.01
C LYS A 290 9.23 16.85 34.33
N ILE A 291 9.77 15.66 34.34
CA ILE A 291 9.87 14.79 35.51
C ILE A 291 11.36 14.51 35.74
N SER A 292 11.79 14.62 36.97
CA SER A 292 13.16 14.32 37.38
C SER A 292 13.18 13.11 38.29
N ALA A 293 13.96 12.11 37.93
CA ALA A 293 14.08 10.89 38.74
C ALA A 293 15.57 10.58 39.00
N SER A 294 15.88 10.02 40.18
CA SER A 294 17.24 9.55 40.43
C SER A 294 17.59 8.43 39.45
N SER A 295 18.85 8.38 39.01
CA SER A 295 19.34 7.27 38.17
C SER A 295 19.12 5.96 38.95
N SER A 296 18.50 4.97 38.28
CA SER A 296 18.09 3.72 38.92
C SER A 296 19.25 2.97 39.58
N PRO A 297 19.13 2.50 40.82
CA PRO A 297 20.13 1.68 41.51
C PRO A 297 20.34 0.30 40.85
N GLY A 298 19.36 -0.22 40.10
CA GLY A 298 19.34 -1.61 39.60
C GLY A 298 20.00 -1.88 38.24
N SER A 299 20.48 -0.86 37.54
CA SER A 299 21.01 -1.06 36.18
C SER A 299 22.43 -1.61 36.11
N ARG A 300 23.16 -1.66 37.24
CA ARG A 300 24.57 -2.13 37.30
C ARG A 300 24.71 -3.65 37.25
N ASP A 301 23.66 -4.41 37.53
CA ASP A 301 23.70 -5.86 37.63
C ASP A 301 23.14 -6.61 36.43
N VAL A 302 22.82 -5.92 35.35
CA VAL A 302 22.49 -6.58 34.06
C VAL A 302 23.81 -7.12 33.50
N LYS A 303 24.16 -8.35 33.90
CA LYS A 303 25.24 -9.11 33.28
C LYS A 303 24.87 -9.32 31.82
N VAL A 304 25.62 -8.67 30.92
CA VAL A 304 25.59 -8.99 29.49
C VAL A 304 26.04 -10.43 29.36
N PRO A 305 25.24 -11.34 28.78
CA PRO A 305 25.69 -12.68 28.49
C PRO A 305 26.93 -12.58 27.59
N SER A 306 28.08 -13.06 28.08
CA SER A 306 29.36 -13.03 27.37
C SER A 306 29.60 -14.30 26.56
N ASP A 307 28.54 -14.97 26.09
CA ASP A 307 28.70 -16.19 25.32
C ASP A 307 28.44 -15.95 23.83
N ASP A 308 29.39 -16.46 23.05
CA ASP A 308 29.40 -16.68 21.61
C ASP A 308 29.70 -15.50 20.68
N GLY A 309 30.93 -15.00 20.76
CA GLY A 309 31.62 -14.47 19.58
C GLY A 309 31.32 -13.04 19.11
N LEU A 310 30.31 -12.37 19.66
CA LEU A 310 29.98 -10.98 19.38
C LEU A 310 30.45 -10.08 20.53
N GLN A 311 31.73 -9.76 20.58
CA GLN A 311 32.28 -8.87 21.61
C GLN A 311 31.57 -7.50 21.57
N GLY A 312 30.79 -7.20 22.62
CA GLY A 312 30.29 -5.85 22.89
C GLY A 312 28.88 -5.52 22.37
N VAL A 313 28.14 -6.46 21.82
CA VAL A 313 26.74 -6.22 21.36
C VAL A 313 25.75 -6.72 22.39
N VAL A 314 24.95 -5.80 22.95
CA VAL A 314 23.85 -6.15 23.86
C VAL A 314 22.59 -6.38 23.02
N PRO A 315 21.93 -7.56 23.09
CA PRO A 315 20.68 -7.80 22.39
C PRO A 315 19.58 -6.83 22.84
N PHE A 316 18.74 -6.38 21.90
CA PHE A 316 17.64 -5.45 22.23
C PHE A 316 16.65 -6.03 23.24
N GLY A 317 16.44 -7.33 23.27
CA GLY A 317 15.65 -8.01 24.28
C GLY A 317 16.16 -7.81 25.71
N THR A 318 17.48 -7.75 25.90
CA THR A 318 18.08 -7.42 27.19
C THR A 318 17.77 -5.98 27.60
N ILE A 319 17.81 -5.05 26.63
CA ILE A 319 17.45 -3.65 26.86
C ILE A 319 15.96 -3.51 27.19
N ARG A 320 15.09 -4.22 26.45
CA ARG A 320 13.65 -4.26 26.74
C ARG A 320 13.37 -4.82 28.13
N HIS A 321 14.11 -5.83 28.54
CA HIS A 321 14.00 -6.39 29.90
C HIS A 321 14.38 -5.39 31.01
N LEU A 322 15.35 -4.51 30.72
CA LEU A 322 15.66 -3.39 31.63
C LEU A 322 14.45 -2.45 31.79
N MET A 323 13.74 -2.13 30.72
CA MET A 323 12.55 -1.28 30.83
C MET A 323 11.46 -1.93 31.67
N LEU A 324 11.24 -3.23 31.53
CA LEU A 324 10.31 -3.98 32.39
C LEU A 324 10.73 -3.98 33.86
N ASN A 325 12.03 -4.11 34.13
CA ASN A 325 12.58 -4.01 35.50
C ASN A 325 12.39 -2.61 36.10
N LEU A 326 12.43 -1.57 35.28
CA LEU A 326 12.09 -0.20 35.66
C LEU A 326 10.57 -0.01 35.89
N GLY A 327 9.77 -1.02 35.53
CA GLY A 327 8.32 -0.99 35.60
C GLY A 327 7.66 -0.28 34.42
N ILE A 328 8.35 -0.18 33.30
CA ILE A 328 7.88 0.47 32.07
C ILE A 328 7.56 -0.58 31.02
N ASP A 329 6.34 -0.57 30.53
CA ASP A 329 5.85 -1.36 29.39
C ASP A 329 5.76 -0.47 28.13
N ASP A 330 5.86 -1.08 26.96
CA ASP A 330 5.78 -0.39 25.66
C ASP A 330 4.37 0.13 25.29
N GLY A 331 3.41 -0.06 26.15
CA GLY A 331 2.04 0.41 25.97
C GLY A 331 1.26 -0.28 24.87
N GLN A 332 1.82 -1.24 24.12
CA GLN A 332 1.13 -1.90 22.98
C GLN A 332 -0.10 -2.73 23.41
N LEU A 333 -0.11 -3.21 24.66
CA LEU A 333 -1.21 -4.00 25.23
C LEU A 333 -2.18 -3.16 26.06
N ILE A 334 -2.06 -1.84 26.02
CA ILE A 334 -2.89 -0.90 26.78
C ILE A 334 -4.02 -0.39 25.90
N VAL A 335 -5.21 -0.37 26.46
CA VAL A 335 -6.43 0.11 25.81
C VAL A 335 -6.46 1.64 25.79
N TRP A 336 -6.50 2.24 24.58
CA TRP A 336 -6.57 3.68 24.35
C TRP A 336 -7.74 4.07 23.45
N PRO A 337 -8.33 5.28 23.60
CA PRO A 337 -9.26 5.81 22.62
C PRO A 337 -8.52 6.14 21.31
N ASP A 338 -9.14 5.88 20.17
CA ASP A 338 -8.62 6.38 18.90
C ASP A 338 -8.81 7.89 18.82
N SER A 339 -7.67 8.60 18.87
CA SER A 339 -7.67 10.06 18.74
C SER A 339 -7.98 10.53 17.31
N SER A 340 -7.79 9.70 16.28
CA SER A 340 -8.00 10.06 14.88
C SER A 340 -9.48 9.97 14.47
N GLU A 341 -10.21 8.97 15.00
CA GLU A 341 -11.61 8.73 14.65
C GLU A 341 -12.61 9.08 15.76
N LYS A 342 -12.14 9.55 16.92
CA LYS A 342 -12.96 9.83 18.11
C LYS A 342 -13.83 8.64 18.58
N ILE A 343 -13.36 7.41 18.31
CA ILE A 343 -14.06 6.21 18.72
C ILE A 343 -13.83 6.01 20.21
N PRO A 344 -14.87 6.00 21.03
CA PRO A 344 -14.73 5.74 22.48
C PRO A 344 -14.33 4.29 22.72
N VAL A 345 -13.62 4.05 23.83
CA VAL A 345 -13.34 2.69 24.28
C VAL A 345 -14.67 1.99 24.61
N SER A 346 -14.90 0.82 24.01
CA SER A 346 -16.15 0.08 24.18
C SER A 346 -16.16 -0.72 25.50
N PRO A 347 -17.25 -0.67 26.28
CA PRO A 347 -17.39 -1.54 27.45
C PRO A 347 -17.21 -3.02 27.07
N PRO A 348 -16.64 -3.87 27.97
CA PRO A 348 -16.29 -3.60 29.37
C PRO A 348 -14.91 -3.00 29.61
N PHE A 349 -14.15 -2.65 28.57
CA PHE A 349 -12.81 -2.06 28.69
C PHE A 349 -12.85 -0.61 29.14
N HIS A 350 -11.83 -0.20 29.90
CA HIS A 350 -11.57 1.18 30.26
C HIS A 350 -10.23 1.64 29.65
N VAL A 351 -10.09 2.94 29.45
CA VAL A 351 -8.81 3.56 29.06
C VAL A 351 -7.76 3.25 30.11
N GLY A 352 -6.61 2.75 29.67
CA GLY A 352 -5.53 2.37 30.57
C GLY A 352 -5.54 0.89 31.01
N ASP A 353 -6.57 0.12 30.64
CA ASP A 353 -6.55 -1.33 30.88
C ASP A 353 -5.40 -1.98 30.11
N ARG A 354 -4.60 -2.78 30.78
CA ARG A 354 -3.53 -3.56 30.15
C ARG A 354 -3.97 -5.01 30.01
N ILE A 355 -4.04 -5.50 28.79
CA ILE A 355 -4.45 -6.89 28.49
C ILE A 355 -3.28 -7.82 28.82
N VAL A 356 -3.51 -8.83 29.66
CA VAL A 356 -2.47 -9.77 30.14
C VAL A 356 -2.76 -11.23 29.84
N LYS A 357 -4.05 -11.63 29.68
CA LYS A 357 -4.44 -12.98 29.29
C LYS A 357 -5.64 -12.92 28.34
N PHE A 358 -5.72 -13.86 27.42
CA PHE A 358 -6.83 -14.04 26.51
C PHE A 358 -7.32 -15.49 26.58
N ASP A 359 -8.60 -15.68 26.92
CA ASP A 359 -9.22 -16.99 27.19
C ASP A 359 -8.39 -17.85 28.17
N GLY A 360 -7.88 -17.22 29.25
CA GLY A 360 -7.04 -17.84 30.28
C GLY A 360 -5.58 -18.09 29.85
N LYS A 361 -5.20 -17.84 28.61
CA LYS A 361 -3.84 -18.04 28.10
C LYS A 361 -3.04 -16.76 28.20
N SER A 362 -1.83 -16.85 28.72
CA SER A 362 -0.83 -15.78 28.64
C SER A 362 -0.21 -15.76 27.24
N PHE A 363 0.27 -14.60 26.81
CA PHE A 363 0.89 -14.39 25.49
C PHE A 363 2.05 -13.41 25.61
N ASP A 364 2.93 -13.41 24.62
CA ASP A 364 4.05 -12.49 24.55
C ASP A 364 3.78 -11.40 23.49
N GLY A 365 3.66 -10.16 23.98
CA GLY A 365 3.45 -8.97 23.16
C GLY A 365 2.14 -8.98 22.34
N ILE A 366 2.02 -7.96 21.48
CA ILE A 366 0.82 -7.76 20.65
C ILE A 366 0.64 -8.87 19.60
N PHE A 367 1.74 -9.45 19.10
CA PHE A 367 1.66 -10.52 18.12
C PHE A 367 1.13 -11.82 18.72
N GLY A 368 1.53 -12.16 19.96
CA GLY A 368 0.98 -13.30 20.67
C GLY A 368 -0.52 -13.13 20.96
N LEU A 369 -0.96 -11.93 21.34
CA LEU A 369 -2.38 -11.61 21.47
C LEU A 369 -3.12 -11.77 20.14
N ARG A 370 -2.57 -11.20 19.06
CA ARG A 370 -3.16 -11.29 17.72
C ARG A 370 -3.35 -12.74 17.28
N ASP A 371 -2.35 -13.59 17.48
CA ASP A 371 -2.40 -14.99 17.07
C ASP A 371 -3.48 -15.73 17.86
N LEU A 372 -3.60 -15.50 19.17
CA LEU A 372 -4.68 -16.06 20.01
C LEU A 372 -6.08 -15.58 19.57
N VAL A 373 -6.20 -14.32 19.15
CA VAL A 373 -7.48 -13.78 18.64
C VAL A 373 -7.85 -14.38 17.28
N ILE A 374 -6.86 -14.57 16.38
CA ILE A 374 -7.08 -15.18 15.05
C ILE A 374 -7.47 -16.65 15.18
N ASP A 375 -6.82 -17.39 16.08
CA ASP A 375 -7.09 -18.82 16.30
C ASP A 375 -8.39 -19.06 17.09
N ASN A 376 -8.96 -18.01 17.65
CA ASN A 376 -10.18 -18.15 18.46
C ASN A 376 -11.42 -18.34 17.57
N GLN A 377 -12.23 -19.34 17.94
CA GLN A 377 -13.50 -19.64 17.26
C GLN A 377 -14.73 -19.35 18.14
N LYS A 378 -14.54 -18.79 19.33
CA LYS A 378 -15.63 -18.49 20.26
C LYS A 378 -16.10 -17.05 20.11
N PRO A 379 -17.42 -16.79 20.12
CA PRO A 379 -17.97 -15.42 20.07
C PRO A 379 -17.78 -14.64 21.35
N GLU A 380 -17.57 -15.33 22.47
CA GLU A 380 -17.37 -14.74 23.80
C GLU A 380 -16.14 -15.36 24.45
N VAL A 381 -15.29 -14.51 25.02
CA VAL A 381 -14.02 -14.92 25.65
C VAL A 381 -13.79 -14.16 26.94
N SER A 382 -13.05 -14.80 27.84
CA SER A 382 -12.55 -14.12 29.04
C SER A 382 -11.24 -13.39 28.71
N VAL A 383 -11.19 -12.10 28.94
CA VAL A 383 -9.98 -11.29 28.82
C VAL A 383 -9.57 -10.78 30.17
N THR A 384 -8.36 -11.13 30.63
CA THR A 384 -7.82 -10.60 31.88
C THR A 384 -7.08 -9.31 31.60
N VAL A 385 -7.45 -8.25 32.28
CA VAL A 385 -6.78 -6.95 32.22
C VAL A 385 -6.22 -6.57 33.57
N VAL A 386 -5.18 -5.75 33.59
CA VAL A 386 -4.68 -5.06 34.77
C VAL A 386 -5.22 -3.63 34.73
N ARG A 387 -6.03 -3.28 35.74
CA ARG A 387 -6.60 -1.95 35.96
C ARG A 387 -6.23 -1.51 37.37
N ASP A 388 -5.62 -0.32 37.50
CA ASP A 388 -5.17 0.22 38.81
C ASP A 388 -4.32 -0.78 39.61
N PHE A 389 -3.44 -1.52 38.89
CA PHE A 389 -2.57 -2.59 39.42
C PHE A 389 -3.30 -3.84 39.97
N GLN A 390 -4.57 -4.05 39.62
CA GLN A 390 -5.34 -5.24 39.98
C GLN A 390 -5.72 -6.02 38.69
N GLU A 391 -5.60 -7.36 38.74
CA GLU A 391 -6.10 -8.23 37.68
C GLU A 391 -7.63 -8.34 37.78
N ILE A 392 -8.29 -8.03 36.64
CA ILE A 392 -9.75 -8.10 36.50
C ILE A 392 -10.06 -8.98 35.27
N ASN A 393 -10.96 -9.95 35.46
CA ASN A 393 -11.45 -10.75 34.35
C ASN A 393 -12.69 -10.10 33.73
N LEU A 394 -12.64 -9.82 32.45
CA LEU A 394 -13.72 -9.24 31.67
C LEU A 394 -14.30 -10.29 30.73
N ASN A 395 -15.62 -10.46 30.71
CA ASN A 395 -16.28 -11.24 29.66
C ASN A 395 -16.50 -10.32 28.45
N VAL A 396 -15.88 -10.67 27.32
CA VAL A 396 -15.84 -9.84 26.14
C VAL A 396 -16.53 -10.57 24.99
N ARG A 397 -17.52 -9.93 24.39
CA ARG A 397 -18.14 -10.40 23.16
C ARG A 397 -17.32 -9.90 21.97
N LEU A 398 -16.78 -10.83 21.20
CA LEU A 398 -15.96 -10.51 20.03
C LEU A 398 -16.85 -10.13 18.84
N LYS A 399 -16.38 -9.21 18.03
CA LYS A 399 -17.04 -8.83 16.78
C LYS A 399 -16.72 -9.86 15.71
N ALA A 400 -17.76 -10.47 15.13
CA ALA A 400 -17.61 -11.44 14.06
C ALA A 400 -17.46 -10.74 12.70
N PHE A 401 -16.50 -11.19 11.90
CA PHE A 401 -16.30 -10.76 10.52
C PHE A 401 -16.23 -11.99 9.61
N ASP A 402 -16.97 -11.96 8.53
CA ASP A 402 -16.85 -12.97 7.49
C ASP A 402 -15.59 -12.68 6.65
N SER A 403 -14.55 -13.45 6.84
CA SER A 403 -13.35 -13.43 6.02
C SER A 403 -13.43 -14.50 4.94
N GLN A 404 -13.13 -14.13 3.70
CA GLN A 404 -13.06 -15.08 2.60
C GLN A 404 -11.60 -15.52 2.45
N GLN A 405 -11.28 -16.70 2.97
CA GLN A 405 -9.99 -17.36 2.77
C GLN A 405 -10.04 -18.28 1.54
N ALA A 406 -8.89 -18.68 1.02
CA ALA A 406 -8.78 -19.56 -0.15
C ALA A 406 -9.56 -20.89 -0.03
N LYS A 407 -9.84 -21.34 1.21
CA LYS A 407 -10.57 -22.58 1.51
C LYS A 407 -12.07 -22.39 1.80
N GLY A 408 -12.62 -21.15 1.68
CA GLY A 408 -14.05 -20.87 1.91
C GLY A 408 -14.29 -19.69 2.86
N ARG A 409 -15.57 -19.49 3.24
CA ARG A 409 -15.94 -18.49 4.25
C ARG A 409 -15.51 -18.97 5.64
N VAL A 410 -14.72 -18.17 6.31
CA VAL A 410 -14.34 -18.38 7.72
C VAL A 410 -14.81 -17.17 8.52
N THR A 411 -15.53 -17.41 9.60
CA THR A 411 -15.86 -16.34 10.54
C THR A 411 -14.64 -16.07 11.40
N VAL A 412 -14.08 -14.86 11.29
CA VAL A 412 -12.96 -14.38 12.10
C VAL A 412 -13.51 -13.47 13.18
N TYR A 413 -13.05 -13.67 14.41
CA TYR A 413 -13.44 -12.84 15.53
C TYR A 413 -12.39 -11.78 15.80
N ALA A 414 -12.82 -10.57 16.16
CA ALA A 414 -11.95 -9.49 16.57
C ALA A 414 -12.40 -8.90 17.91
N LEU A 415 -11.44 -8.40 18.66
CA LEU A 415 -11.74 -7.61 19.85
C LEU A 415 -12.57 -6.37 19.47
N PRO A 416 -13.47 -5.88 20.34
CA PRO A 416 -14.21 -4.64 20.12
C PRO A 416 -13.28 -3.49 19.77
N ALA A 417 -13.80 -2.47 19.06
CA ALA A 417 -13.00 -1.34 18.62
C ALA A 417 -12.41 -0.57 19.81
N PHE A 418 -11.16 -0.84 20.12
CA PHE A 418 -10.25 -0.02 20.89
C PHE A 418 -8.88 -0.15 20.23
N PHE A 419 -8.06 0.85 20.39
CA PHE A 419 -6.74 0.83 19.78
C PHE A 419 -5.72 0.53 20.86
N LEU A 420 -5.12 -0.64 20.73
CA LEU A 420 -3.78 -0.85 21.24
C LEU A 420 -2.88 0.10 20.46
N ALA A 421 -1.91 0.73 21.12
CA ALA A 421 -1.04 1.73 20.48
C ALA A 421 -0.54 1.22 19.12
N GLN A 422 -1.09 1.77 18.03
CA GLN A 422 -0.65 1.36 16.70
C GLN A 422 0.72 1.98 16.42
N PRO A 423 1.63 1.19 15.82
CA PRO A 423 2.90 1.73 15.39
C PRO A 423 2.67 2.90 14.41
N GLY A 424 3.27 4.05 14.71
CA GLY A 424 3.32 5.17 13.78
C GLY A 424 4.25 4.87 12.61
N GLU A 425 4.07 5.55 11.50
CA GLU A 425 5.03 5.50 10.40
C GLU A 425 6.11 6.57 10.58
N PRO A 426 7.39 6.24 10.29
CA PRO A 426 8.44 7.25 10.30
C PRO A 426 8.17 8.28 9.21
N ALA A 427 8.64 9.52 9.44
CA ALA A 427 8.50 10.58 8.45
C ALA A 427 9.06 10.13 7.09
N PRO A 428 8.27 10.23 6.01
CA PRO A 428 8.69 9.76 4.70
C PRO A 428 9.87 10.57 4.17
N VAL A 429 10.79 9.90 3.50
CA VAL A 429 11.83 10.55 2.72
C VAL A 429 11.26 10.89 1.36
N ILE A 430 11.36 12.15 0.96
CA ILE A 430 10.89 12.60 -0.35
C ILE A 430 12.03 12.39 -1.36
N GLU A 431 11.85 11.44 -2.25
CA GLU A 431 12.76 11.22 -3.37
C GLU A 431 12.33 12.08 -4.54
N LYS A 432 13.22 12.97 -4.98
CA LYS A 432 12.96 13.91 -6.06
C LYS A 432 13.96 13.74 -7.19
N TYR A 433 13.47 13.51 -8.38
CA TYR A 433 14.27 13.47 -9.61
C TYR A 433 14.38 14.89 -10.18
N GLY A 434 15.44 15.61 -9.80
CA GLY A 434 15.62 17.02 -10.16
C GLY A 434 15.93 17.31 -11.62
N ASN A 435 16.34 16.29 -12.40
CA ASN A 435 16.60 16.40 -13.83
C ASN A 435 15.41 15.86 -14.64
N PRO A 436 14.84 16.58 -15.62
CA PRO A 436 13.74 16.11 -16.44
C PRO A 436 13.99 14.74 -17.11
N LEU A 437 15.22 14.47 -17.54
CA LEU A 437 15.56 13.17 -18.13
C LEU A 437 15.51 12.03 -17.11
N SER A 438 16.00 12.25 -15.87
CA SER A 438 15.90 11.26 -14.79
C SER A 438 14.46 11.03 -14.36
N ALA A 439 13.63 12.08 -14.31
CA ALA A 439 12.20 11.97 -14.03
C ALA A 439 11.48 11.17 -15.13
N LEU A 440 11.81 11.43 -16.39
CA LEU A 440 11.22 10.69 -17.53
C LEU A 440 11.65 9.20 -17.50
N ARG A 441 12.93 8.94 -17.25
CA ARG A 441 13.44 7.57 -17.06
C ARG A 441 12.68 6.84 -15.94
N TYR A 442 12.52 7.50 -14.78
CA TYR A 442 11.72 6.96 -13.69
C TYR A 442 10.28 6.65 -14.14
N GLY A 443 9.65 7.55 -14.90
CA GLY A 443 8.29 7.36 -15.41
C GLY A 443 8.16 6.10 -16.28
N PHE A 444 9.10 5.85 -17.19
CA PHE A 444 9.12 4.63 -18.00
C PHE A 444 9.41 3.37 -17.19
N GLU A 445 10.38 3.43 -16.25
CA GLU A 445 10.71 2.31 -15.38
C GLU A 445 9.53 1.92 -14.49
N GLU A 446 8.82 2.93 -13.93
CA GLU A 446 7.64 2.68 -13.09
C GLU A 446 6.47 2.12 -13.90
N THR A 447 6.22 2.68 -15.08
CA THR A 447 5.22 2.14 -16.01
C THR A 447 5.51 0.67 -16.36
N GLY A 448 6.75 0.33 -16.67
CA GLY A 448 7.17 -1.06 -16.92
C GLY A 448 6.96 -1.97 -15.71
N ARG A 449 7.29 -1.51 -14.49
CA ARG A 449 7.01 -2.27 -13.25
C ARG A 449 5.53 -2.53 -13.05
N GLN A 450 4.69 -1.50 -13.26
CA GLN A 450 3.24 -1.63 -13.17
C GLN A 450 2.69 -2.60 -14.21
N MET A 451 3.19 -2.56 -15.45
CA MET A 451 2.81 -3.51 -16.51
C MET A 451 3.09 -4.96 -16.09
N VAL A 452 4.30 -5.24 -15.58
CA VAL A 452 4.67 -6.59 -15.11
C VAL A 452 3.77 -7.04 -13.97
N MET A 453 3.52 -6.17 -13.00
CA MET A 453 2.68 -6.47 -11.83
C MET A 453 1.23 -6.76 -12.23
N ILE A 454 0.63 -5.91 -13.08
CA ILE A 454 -0.75 -6.08 -13.53
C ILE A 454 -0.88 -7.31 -14.44
N THR A 455 0.08 -7.56 -15.33
CA THR A 455 0.08 -8.76 -16.18
C THR A 455 0.14 -10.03 -15.33
N GLY A 456 0.97 -10.03 -14.27
CA GLY A 456 1.02 -11.13 -13.31
C GLY A 456 -0.31 -11.34 -12.59
N ALA A 457 -0.94 -10.26 -12.11
CA ALA A 457 -2.25 -10.34 -11.46
C ALA A 457 -3.35 -10.87 -12.41
N LEU A 458 -3.33 -10.43 -13.67
CA LEU A 458 -4.27 -10.90 -14.68
C LEU A 458 -4.04 -12.38 -15.04
N PHE A 459 -2.80 -12.83 -15.12
CA PHE A 459 -2.48 -14.25 -15.30
C PHE A 459 -3.05 -15.09 -14.16
N HIS A 460 -2.85 -14.66 -12.91
CA HIS A 460 -3.38 -15.35 -11.73
C HIS A 460 -4.91 -15.32 -11.64
N LEU A 461 -5.53 -14.27 -12.17
CA LEU A 461 -6.99 -14.19 -12.30
C LEU A 461 -7.52 -15.23 -13.31
N VAL A 462 -6.87 -15.32 -14.49
CA VAL A 462 -7.26 -16.29 -15.54
C VAL A 462 -6.98 -17.73 -15.12
N SER A 463 -5.89 -17.97 -14.38
CA SER A 463 -5.60 -19.30 -13.81
C SER A 463 -6.51 -19.71 -12.66
N GLY A 464 -7.43 -18.82 -12.23
CA GLY A 464 -8.38 -19.09 -11.15
C GLY A 464 -7.79 -19.02 -9.73
N GLU A 465 -6.56 -18.55 -9.61
CA GLU A 465 -5.87 -18.38 -8.32
C GLU A 465 -6.39 -17.14 -7.57
N ILE A 466 -6.74 -16.09 -8.32
CA ILE A 466 -7.44 -14.92 -7.79
C ILE A 466 -8.93 -15.07 -8.07
N PRO A 467 -9.80 -14.94 -7.06
CA PRO A 467 -11.23 -15.05 -7.27
C PRO A 467 -11.74 -13.90 -8.16
N VAL A 468 -12.62 -14.22 -9.10
CA VAL A 468 -13.23 -13.24 -10.04
C VAL A 468 -13.94 -12.10 -9.29
N LYS A 469 -14.36 -12.31 -8.05
CA LYS A 469 -14.89 -11.28 -7.15
C LYS A 469 -13.88 -10.17 -6.82
N ALA A 470 -12.59 -10.37 -7.07
CA ALA A 470 -11.56 -9.33 -6.90
C ALA A 470 -11.62 -8.26 -8.01
N LEU A 471 -12.26 -8.56 -9.15
CA LEU A 471 -12.44 -7.59 -10.22
C LEU A 471 -13.28 -6.41 -9.75
N GLY A 472 -12.71 -5.21 -9.83
CA GLY A 472 -13.41 -3.95 -9.69
C GLY A 472 -14.06 -3.53 -11.01
N GLY A 473 -15.25 -2.94 -10.92
CA GLY A 473 -16.00 -2.42 -12.05
C GLY A 473 -15.98 -0.89 -12.12
N PRO A 474 -16.85 -0.30 -12.94
CA PRO A 474 -16.93 1.14 -13.14
C PRO A 474 -17.16 1.95 -11.84
N ILE A 475 -17.93 1.38 -10.90
CA ILE A 475 -18.22 2.04 -9.61
C ILE A 475 -16.95 2.11 -8.76
N MET A 476 -16.15 1.06 -8.75
CA MET A 476 -14.87 1.04 -8.04
C MET A 476 -13.89 2.05 -8.63
N ILE A 477 -13.80 2.15 -9.96
CA ILE A 477 -12.96 3.17 -10.62
C ILE A 477 -13.40 4.58 -10.21
N ALA A 478 -14.70 4.84 -10.22
CA ALA A 478 -15.25 6.13 -9.79
C ALA A 478 -14.93 6.44 -8.33
N LYS A 479 -15.03 5.44 -7.45
CA LYS A 479 -14.66 5.57 -6.03
C LYS A 479 -13.17 5.88 -5.88
N VAL A 480 -12.29 5.13 -6.54
CA VAL A 480 -10.84 5.36 -6.50
C VAL A 480 -10.49 6.76 -7.00
N ALA A 481 -11.12 7.24 -8.08
CA ALA A 481 -10.91 8.59 -8.59
C ALA A 481 -11.33 9.66 -7.56
N GLY A 482 -12.50 9.49 -6.94
CA GLY A 482 -13.01 10.42 -5.94
C GLY A 482 -12.17 10.42 -4.65
N ASP A 483 -11.79 9.25 -4.15
CA ASP A 483 -11.01 9.12 -2.92
C ASP A 483 -9.57 9.62 -3.12
N SER A 484 -8.94 9.30 -4.26
CA SER A 484 -7.60 9.81 -4.59
C SER A 484 -7.57 11.33 -4.77
N ALA A 485 -8.64 11.92 -5.32
CA ALA A 485 -8.75 13.38 -5.46
C ALA A 485 -8.81 14.10 -4.10
N LYS A 486 -9.47 13.48 -3.10
CA LYS A 486 -9.50 14.01 -1.71
C LYS A 486 -8.14 13.94 -1.02
N LEU A 487 -7.30 12.94 -1.38
CA LEU A 487 -5.94 12.78 -0.85
C LEU A 487 -4.92 13.73 -1.50
N GLY A 488 -5.35 14.49 -2.51
CA GLY A 488 -4.53 15.48 -3.19
C GLY A 488 -4.11 15.10 -4.61
N TRP A 489 -3.52 16.05 -5.32
CA TRP A 489 -3.20 15.92 -6.74
C TRP A 489 -2.21 14.79 -7.05
N GLN A 490 -1.27 14.50 -6.14
CA GLN A 490 -0.29 13.41 -6.32
C GLN A 490 -0.96 12.04 -6.29
N ALA A 491 -1.88 11.82 -5.35
CA ALA A 491 -2.66 10.58 -5.27
C ALA A 491 -3.57 10.42 -6.49
N PHE A 492 -4.19 11.52 -6.93
CA PHE A 492 -5.01 11.53 -8.14
C PHE A 492 -4.20 11.19 -9.39
N LEU A 493 -3.03 11.81 -9.56
CA LEU A 493 -2.14 11.54 -10.70
C LEU A 493 -1.57 10.12 -10.68
N THR A 494 -1.29 9.58 -9.48
CA THR A 494 -0.90 8.17 -9.31
C THR A 494 -2.02 7.24 -9.77
N SER A 495 -3.26 7.50 -9.35
CA SER A 495 -4.42 6.71 -9.77
C SER A 495 -4.65 6.81 -11.27
N LEU A 496 -4.51 8.01 -11.86
CA LEU A 496 -4.58 8.20 -13.32
C LEU A 496 -3.54 7.32 -14.04
N ALA A 497 -2.28 7.35 -13.58
CA ALA A 497 -1.21 6.56 -14.18
C ALA A 497 -1.46 5.06 -14.09
N MET A 498 -1.85 4.57 -12.91
CA MET A 498 -2.14 3.15 -12.68
C MET A 498 -3.32 2.65 -13.53
N ILE A 499 -4.40 3.43 -13.58
CA ILE A 499 -5.59 3.08 -14.39
C ILE A 499 -5.26 3.17 -15.87
N SER A 500 -4.39 4.11 -16.29
CA SER A 500 -3.91 4.23 -17.67
C SER A 500 -3.13 2.98 -18.12
N VAL A 501 -2.22 2.48 -17.28
CA VAL A 501 -1.50 1.22 -17.55
C VAL A 501 -2.49 0.06 -17.66
N ASN A 502 -3.43 -0.04 -16.72
CA ASN A 502 -4.43 -1.11 -16.71
C ASN A 502 -5.29 -1.09 -17.98
N LEU A 503 -5.78 0.10 -18.35
CA LEU A 503 -6.59 0.28 -19.57
C LEU A 503 -5.79 -0.10 -20.85
N GLY A 504 -4.53 0.33 -20.92
CA GLY A 504 -3.64 -0.04 -22.03
C GLY A 504 -3.44 -1.56 -22.13
N LEU A 505 -3.21 -2.23 -21.00
CA LEU A 505 -3.05 -3.69 -20.96
C LEU A 505 -4.34 -4.43 -21.31
N VAL A 506 -5.48 -4.02 -20.73
CA VAL A 506 -6.78 -4.64 -21.02
C VAL A 506 -7.12 -4.51 -22.50
N ASN A 507 -6.86 -3.35 -23.11
CA ASN A 507 -7.11 -3.15 -24.55
C ASN A 507 -6.18 -4.01 -25.44
N LEU A 508 -5.05 -4.48 -24.93
CA LEU A 508 -4.19 -5.43 -25.66
C LEU A 508 -4.63 -6.90 -25.54
N PHE A 509 -5.65 -7.19 -24.69
CA PHE A 509 -6.16 -8.56 -24.61
C PHE A 509 -6.78 -9.05 -25.93
N PRO A 510 -6.68 -10.37 -26.21
CA PRO A 510 -7.21 -10.99 -27.41
C PRO A 510 -8.74 -11.11 -27.38
N ILE A 511 -9.43 -10.09 -26.91
CA ILE A 511 -10.89 -10.05 -26.85
C ILE A 511 -11.40 -9.28 -28.07
N PRO A 512 -12.25 -9.89 -28.91
CA PRO A 512 -12.90 -9.18 -30.01
C PRO A 512 -13.56 -7.88 -29.51
N VAL A 513 -13.54 -6.82 -30.33
CA VAL A 513 -13.98 -5.45 -29.97
C VAL A 513 -12.87 -4.60 -29.29
N LEU A 514 -11.94 -5.19 -28.53
CA LEU A 514 -10.76 -4.49 -28.04
C LEU A 514 -9.66 -4.42 -29.12
N ASP A 515 -8.72 -3.50 -28.95
CA ASP A 515 -7.62 -3.31 -29.91
C ASP A 515 -6.80 -4.57 -30.11
N GLY A 516 -6.50 -5.31 -29.05
CA GLY A 516 -5.78 -6.59 -29.12
C GLY A 516 -6.52 -7.64 -29.96
N GLY A 517 -7.85 -7.69 -29.86
CA GLY A 517 -8.67 -8.53 -30.72
C GLY A 517 -8.58 -8.14 -32.18
N GLN A 518 -8.63 -6.84 -32.49
CA GLN A 518 -8.45 -6.34 -33.86
C GLN A 518 -7.04 -6.63 -34.38
N MET A 519 -6.01 -6.49 -33.53
CA MET A 519 -4.64 -6.84 -33.90
C MET A 519 -4.50 -8.32 -34.26
N ILE A 520 -5.17 -9.22 -33.53
CA ILE A 520 -5.20 -10.66 -33.88
C ILE A 520 -5.89 -10.87 -35.23
N LEU A 521 -7.04 -10.23 -35.42
CA LEU A 521 -7.79 -10.34 -36.69
C LEU A 521 -6.93 -9.91 -37.88
N PHE A 522 -6.23 -8.78 -37.78
CA PHE A 522 -5.31 -8.32 -38.84
C PHE A 522 -4.10 -9.25 -38.97
N SER A 523 -3.60 -9.84 -37.88
CA SER A 523 -2.51 -10.82 -37.95
C SER A 523 -2.93 -12.05 -38.75
N VAL A 524 -4.14 -12.55 -38.53
CA VAL A 524 -4.71 -13.67 -39.29
C VAL A 524 -4.85 -13.31 -40.77
N GLU A 525 -5.36 -12.12 -41.11
CA GLU A 525 -5.43 -11.65 -42.50
C GLU A 525 -4.03 -11.55 -43.16
N GLY A 526 -3.04 -11.05 -42.37
CA GLY A 526 -1.65 -10.96 -42.84
C GLY A 526 -1.02 -12.32 -43.17
N ILE A 527 -1.29 -13.33 -42.33
CA ILE A 527 -0.84 -14.71 -42.51
C ILE A 527 -1.55 -15.37 -43.71
N LEU A 528 -2.87 -15.22 -43.80
CA LEU A 528 -3.68 -15.77 -44.89
C LEU A 528 -3.48 -15.05 -46.23
N ARG A 529 -2.87 -13.86 -46.19
CA ARG A 529 -2.70 -12.96 -47.35
C ARG A 529 -4.01 -12.66 -48.10
N ARG A 530 -5.13 -12.74 -47.42
CA ARG A 530 -6.47 -12.41 -47.95
C ARG A 530 -7.33 -11.85 -46.81
N PRO A 531 -8.25 -10.92 -47.13
CA PRO A 531 -9.18 -10.40 -46.14
C PRO A 531 -10.13 -11.50 -45.66
N LEU A 532 -10.54 -11.38 -44.40
CA LEU A 532 -11.57 -12.23 -43.82
C LEU A 532 -12.94 -11.86 -44.41
N SER A 533 -13.87 -12.82 -44.43
CA SER A 533 -15.22 -12.55 -44.89
C SER A 533 -15.97 -11.63 -43.93
N GLU A 534 -16.85 -10.78 -44.45
CA GLU A 534 -17.67 -9.88 -43.60
C GLU A 534 -18.45 -10.65 -42.52
N ARG A 535 -18.99 -11.84 -42.84
CA ARG A 535 -19.67 -12.70 -41.89
C ARG A 535 -18.77 -13.15 -40.73
N ALA A 536 -17.51 -13.49 -41.04
CA ALA A 536 -16.54 -13.88 -40.01
C ALA A 536 -16.18 -12.70 -39.11
N MET A 537 -15.97 -11.52 -39.65
CA MET A 537 -15.72 -10.29 -38.91
C MET A 537 -16.91 -9.92 -38.01
N GLU A 538 -18.13 -9.99 -38.54
CA GLU A 538 -19.36 -9.69 -37.79
C GLU A 538 -19.55 -10.67 -36.64
N ALA A 539 -19.36 -11.98 -36.88
CA ALA A 539 -19.42 -12.99 -35.84
C ALA A 539 -18.36 -12.77 -34.75
N PHE A 540 -17.13 -12.40 -35.14
CA PHE A 540 -16.05 -12.07 -34.22
C PHE A 540 -16.41 -10.87 -33.34
N HIS A 541 -16.91 -9.78 -33.93
CA HIS A 541 -17.32 -8.59 -33.17
C HIS A 541 -18.54 -8.88 -32.26
N LYS A 542 -19.52 -9.66 -32.69
CA LYS A 542 -20.67 -10.06 -31.86
C LYS A 542 -20.22 -10.87 -30.65
N LEU A 543 -19.31 -11.84 -30.85
CA LEU A 543 -18.74 -12.63 -29.76
C LEU A 543 -18.00 -11.73 -28.77
N GLY A 544 -17.18 -10.82 -29.24
CA GLY A 544 -16.45 -9.89 -28.39
C GLY A 544 -17.35 -8.96 -27.59
N PHE A 545 -18.40 -8.45 -28.22
CA PHE A 545 -19.39 -7.61 -27.53
C PHE A 545 -20.08 -8.38 -26.39
N ILE A 546 -20.45 -9.63 -26.62
CA ILE A 546 -21.03 -10.50 -25.59
C ILE A 546 -20.03 -10.71 -24.44
N CYS A 547 -18.77 -11.02 -24.76
CA CYS A 547 -17.73 -11.21 -23.74
C CYS A 547 -17.49 -9.93 -22.90
N VAL A 548 -17.35 -8.78 -23.54
CA VAL A 548 -17.13 -7.50 -22.84
C VAL A 548 -18.36 -7.16 -21.98
N MET A 549 -19.56 -7.32 -22.51
CA MET A 549 -20.79 -7.05 -21.78
C MET A 549 -20.92 -7.97 -20.55
N ALA A 550 -20.60 -9.25 -20.70
CA ALA A 550 -20.59 -10.20 -19.58
C ALA A 550 -19.58 -9.78 -18.49
N LEU A 551 -18.37 -9.36 -18.88
CA LEU A 551 -17.36 -8.86 -17.94
C LEU A 551 -17.80 -7.59 -17.23
N VAL A 552 -18.39 -6.63 -17.95
CA VAL A 552 -18.90 -5.37 -17.36
C VAL A 552 -20.04 -5.66 -16.38
N LEU A 553 -20.99 -6.52 -16.75
CA LEU A 553 -22.09 -6.91 -15.86
C LEU A 553 -21.58 -7.62 -14.61
N LEU A 554 -20.62 -8.54 -14.76
CA LEU A 554 -20.01 -9.25 -13.64
C LEU A 554 -19.25 -8.29 -12.71
N ALA A 555 -18.44 -7.40 -13.25
CA ALA A 555 -17.69 -6.41 -12.48
C ALA A 555 -18.65 -5.43 -11.75
N THR A 556 -19.70 -4.98 -12.44
CA THR A 556 -20.73 -4.12 -11.83
C THR A 556 -21.51 -4.85 -10.73
N TYR A 557 -21.84 -6.12 -10.92
CA TYR A 557 -22.45 -6.96 -9.88
C TYR A 557 -21.53 -7.10 -8.65
N ASN A 558 -20.23 -7.32 -8.88
CA ASN A 558 -19.23 -7.37 -7.80
C ASN A 558 -19.18 -6.04 -7.03
N ASP A 559 -19.12 -4.91 -7.75
CA ASP A 559 -19.12 -3.59 -7.13
C ASP A 559 -20.39 -3.35 -6.30
N LEU A 560 -21.56 -3.63 -6.87
CA LEU A 560 -22.84 -3.44 -6.20
C LEU A 560 -22.97 -4.33 -4.96
N SER A 561 -22.49 -5.57 -5.03
CA SER A 561 -22.47 -6.49 -3.90
C SER A 561 -21.60 -6.00 -2.74
N ARG A 562 -20.46 -5.37 -3.06
CA ARG A 562 -19.57 -4.75 -2.06
C ARG A 562 -20.21 -3.49 -1.45
N PHE A 563 -20.79 -2.64 -2.29
CA PHE A 563 -21.46 -1.42 -1.84
C PHE A 563 -22.65 -1.72 -0.94
N TRP A 564 -23.47 -2.71 -1.31
CA TRP A 564 -24.63 -3.15 -0.54
C TRP A 564 -24.22 -3.70 0.84
N LYS A 565 -23.15 -4.49 0.90
CA LYS A 565 -22.61 -4.97 2.18
C LYS A 565 -22.11 -3.84 3.06
N SER A 566 -21.37 -2.90 2.49
CA SER A 566 -20.87 -1.71 3.22
C SER A 566 -22.03 -0.86 3.74
N MET A 567 -23.08 -0.66 2.96
CA MET A 567 -24.28 0.09 3.35
C MET A 567 -25.07 -0.62 4.44
N LEU A 568 -25.26 -1.94 4.33
CA LEU A 568 -25.90 -2.74 5.38
C LEU A 568 -25.13 -2.72 6.69
N THR A 569 -23.80 -2.81 6.63
CA THR A 569 -22.95 -2.69 7.85
C THR A 569 -23.04 -1.29 8.46
N SER A 570 -23.18 -0.24 7.69
CA SER A 570 -23.33 1.13 8.22
C SER A 570 -24.74 1.39 8.79
N ILE A 571 -25.78 0.76 8.24
CA ILE A 571 -27.16 0.91 8.71
C ILE A 571 -27.45 0.00 9.91
N LEU A 572 -26.95 -1.25 9.89
CA LEU A 572 -27.18 -2.24 10.96
C LEU A 572 -26.11 -2.18 12.07
N GLY A 573 -24.96 -1.57 11.83
CA GLY A 573 -23.90 -1.37 12.82
C GLY A 573 -23.99 -0.06 13.61
N GLY A 574 -25.05 0.71 13.41
CA GLY A 574 -25.35 1.97 14.12
C GLY A 574 -26.24 1.79 15.35
N GLN A 575 -26.30 0.58 15.94
CA GLN A 575 -26.91 0.33 17.27
C GLN A 575 -25.92 -0.28 18.21
#